data_e6016952d17c1ebfc972fd2821d0d1bf
#
_entry.id   e6016952d17c1ebfc972fd2821d0d1bf
#
_cell.length_a   1.000
_cell.length_b   1.000
_cell.length_c   1.000
_cell.angle_alpha   90.00
_cell.angle_beta   90.00
_cell.angle_gamma   90.00
#
_symmetry.space_group_name_H-M   'P 1'
#
loop_
_entity.id
_entity.type
_entity.pdbx_description
1 polymer ?
#
loop_
_entity_poly.entity_id
_entity_poly.type
_entity_poly.pdbx_seq_one_letter_code
_entity_poly.pdbx_strand_id
1 'polypeptide(L)'
;MGDDGRDDRHEDVGEDPRGDLRWGSIAQLVRAAAARYADREAVVDGRTRISYTQLGERVERAAAACLAAGIEPGDRVAVWAPNTLEWIVSALGAVSAGAVLVPLNTRFKGAEAAYVLERSRARLLFVTGTFLGTSYVASLRRAAAEGPGGGPLPGLPNLEQVVVLADDAPDSFRTWKDFLAGGDGVPAAAVRERAQAIRPESPSDIIFTSGTTGSPKGAVITHAQSLRCYDVWCELAGLREGDRYLIVNPFFHTFGYKAGIIACLMRGATMVPQSVFNVDTVLANVAAERISVLPGPPTLHQSLLDHPQRGHHDLSALRLVVTGAAVVPLRLVERLRGELRIATVLTAYGLSEASGIVTMCRRDDPAETVSATSGRAIPDTEVVILDADGHPRPTGQPGEVAVRGHHVMRGYFEDPEETARAITPEGWLHTGDVGYLDEDGNLRITDRIKDMFIVGGFNAYPAEIEQLLGLHPDIADVAVIGIPDPRLGEVGKAYAVRRPGSTLTADDLIAWSRREMANYKVPRAVEFVTELPRNASGKILKRELRVR
;
A
#
# COMPACT_ATOMS: atom_id res chain seq x y z
N MET A 1 18.29 17.21 -60.81
CA MET A 1 18.72 15.97 -60.11
C MET A 1 18.36 16.20 -58.66
N GLY A 2 17.27 15.60 -58.28
CA GLY A 2 16.66 15.79 -56.99
C GLY A 2 17.38 15.04 -55.89
N ASP A 3 17.52 15.72 -54.78
CA ASP A 3 17.90 15.15 -53.50
C ASP A 3 16.60 14.89 -52.74
N ASP A 4 16.27 13.62 -52.59
CA ASP A 4 15.04 13.14 -51.97
C ASP A 4 15.35 12.87 -50.49
N GLY A 5 15.45 13.94 -49.71
CA GLY A 5 15.60 13.90 -48.26
C GLY A 5 14.31 13.44 -47.58
N ARG A 6 14.15 12.13 -47.37
CA ARG A 6 13.12 11.61 -46.49
C ARG A 6 13.45 11.99 -45.04
N ASP A 7 12.69 12.98 -44.57
CA ASP A 7 12.60 13.38 -43.16
C ASP A 7 11.78 12.30 -42.41
N ASP A 8 12.46 11.29 -41.91
CA ASP A 8 11.90 10.29 -40.98
C ASP A 8 11.73 10.94 -39.57
N ARG A 9 10.83 11.92 -39.49
CA ARG A 9 10.26 12.28 -38.21
C ARG A 9 9.27 11.19 -37.79
N HIS A 10 9.72 10.26 -36.97
CA HIS A 10 8.83 9.50 -36.15
C HIS A 10 7.99 10.52 -35.33
N GLU A 11 6.79 10.78 -35.79
CA GLU A 11 5.75 11.40 -34.97
C GLU A 11 5.59 10.47 -33.76
N ASP A 12 6.09 10.96 -32.62
CA ASP A 12 5.82 10.42 -31.30
C ASP A 12 4.32 10.69 -31.06
N VAL A 13 3.47 9.78 -31.56
CA VAL A 13 2.03 9.78 -31.26
C VAL A 13 1.96 9.57 -29.76
N GLY A 14 1.76 10.64 -29.03
CA GLY A 14 1.62 10.65 -27.58
C GLY A 14 0.66 9.55 -27.17
N GLU A 15 1.20 8.50 -26.55
CA GLU A 15 0.39 7.36 -26.12
C GLU A 15 -0.67 7.86 -25.14
N ASP A 16 -1.95 7.60 -25.45
CA ASP A 16 -3.10 7.92 -24.58
C ASP A 16 -2.84 7.34 -23.17
N PRO A 17 -2.86 8.15 -22.08
CA PRO A 17 -2.64 7.69 -20.71
C PRO A 17 -3.77 6.78 -20.19
N ARG A 18 -4.57 6.23 -21.07
CA ARG A 18 -5.67 5.30 -20.80
C ARG A 18 -5.17 3.86 -20.75
N GLY A 19 -4.37 3.53 -19.72
CA GLY A 19 -3.83 2.19 -19.50
C GLY A 19 -4.88 1.09 -19.40
N ASP A 20 -6.11 1.43 -18.97
CA ASP A 20 -7.24 0.51 -18.96
C ASP A 20 -7.67 0.09 -20.37
N LEU A 21 -7.59 0.98 -21.35
CA LEU A 21 -7.88 0.68 -22.76
C LEU A 21 -6.74 -0.06 -23.44
N ARG A 22 -5.49 0.28 -23.07
CA ARG A 22 -4.28 -0.32 -23.65
C ARG A 22 -4.09 -1.78 -23.25
N TRP A 23 -4.29 -2.12 -21.96
CA TRP A 23 -4.00 -3.46 -21.46
C TRP A 23 -5.23 -4.24 -21.01
N GLY A 24 -6.33 -3.59 -20.66
CA GLY A 24 -7.55 -4.23 -20.21
C GLY A 24 -7.44 -4.85 -18.80
N SER A 25 -6.38 -5.60 -18.50
CA SER A 25 -6.16 -6.20 -17.18
C SER A 25 -4.68 -6.23 -16.79
N ILE A 26 -4.41 -6.36 -15.48
CA ILE A 26 -3.03 -6.51 -14.96
C ILE A 26 -2.38 -7.78 -15.55
N ALA A 27 -3.13 -8.85 -15.75
CA ALA A 27 -2.62 -10.07 -16.38
C ALA A 27 -2.15 -9.82 -17.82
N GLN A 28 -2.89 -9.03 -18.58
CA GLN A 28 -2.49 -8.66 -19.95
C GLN A 28 -1.32 -7.66 -19.93
N LEU A 29 -1.25 -6.74 -18.96
CA LEU A 29 -0.09 -5.87 -18.77
C LEU A 29 1.19 -6.70 -18.53
N VAL A 30 1.17 -7.72 -17.68
CA VAL A 30 2.33 -8.60 -17.44
C VAL A 30 2.80 -9.23 -18.74
N ARG A 31 1.89 -9.76 -19.54
CA ARG A 31 2.21 -10.39 -20.84
C ARG A 31 2.77 -9.38 -21.85
N ALA A 32 2.14 -8.20 -21.92
CA ALA A 32 2.60 -7.12 -22.80
C ALA A 32 4.01 -6.64 -22.39
N ALA A 33 4.27 -6.48 -21.09
CA ALA A 33 5.58 -6.11 -20.57
C ALA A 33 6.66 -7.17 -20.89
N ALA A 34 6.35 -8.46 -20.66
CA ALA A 34 7.24 -9.57 -20.98
C ALA A 34 7.61 -9.62 -22.48
N ALA A 35 6.66 -9.30 -23.36
CA ALA A 35 6.91 -9.26 -24.80
C ALA A 35 7.66 -7.99 -25.23
N ARG A 36 7.26 -6.81 -24.71
CA ARG A 36 7.82 -5.51 -25.12
C ARG A 36 9.25 -5.30 -24.62
N TYR A 37 9.52 -5.68 -23.36
CA TYR A 37 10.80 -5.40 -22.71
C TYR A 37 11.71 -6.64 -22.60
N ALA A 38 11.28 -7.76 -23.10
CA ALA A 38 11.89 -9.09 -23.19
C ALA A 38 13.19 -9.30 -22.39
N ASP A 39 14.34 -8.93 -22.98
CA ASP A 39 15.67 -9.17 -22.40
C ASP A 39 16.08 -8.13 -21.35
N ARG A 40 15.28 -7.08 -21.14
CA ARG A 40 15.56 -6.09 -20.10
C ARG A 40 15.41 -6.70 -18.73
N GLU A 41 16.24 -6.24 -17.81
CA GLU A 41 16.18 -6.64 -16.41
C GLU A 41 14.86 -6.15 -15.77
N ALA A 42 14.04 -7.09 -15.30
CA ALA A 42 12.75 -6.80 -14.67
C ALA A 42 12.85 -6.69 -13.15
N VAL A 43 13.56 -7.63 -12.51
CA VAL A 43 13.69 -7.68 -11.04
C VAL A 43 15.12 -7.99 -10.66
N VAL A 44 15.61 -7.24 -9.67
CA VAL A 44 16.87 -7.51 -8.96
C VAL A 44 16.58 -7.67 -7.48
N ASP A 45 16.61 -8.90 -6.98
CA ASP A 45 16.40 -9.23 -5.57
C ASP A 45 17.63 -9.94 -5.01
N GLY A 46 18.45 -9.21 -4.29
CA GLY A 46 19.75 -9.66 -3.82
C GLY A 46 20.67 -10.09 -4.97
N ARG A 47 20.96 -11.39 -5.07
CA ARG A 47 21.78 -11.96 -6.16
C ARG A 47 20.95 -12.44 -7.34
N THR A 48 19.65 -12.52 -7.20
CA THR A 48 18.74 -12.97 -8.24
C THR A 48 18.44 -11.82 -9.20
N ARG A 49 18.73 -12.03 -10.47
CA ARG A 49 18.43 -11.09 -11.55
C ARG A 49 17.62 -11.81 -12.61
N ILE A 50 16.49 -11.25 -13.00
CA ILE A 50 15.64 -11.84 -14.02
C ILE A 50 15.21 -10.79 -15.04
N SER A 51 15.08 -11.24 -16.29
CA SER A 51 14.53 -10.42 -17.36
C SER A 51 13.00 -10.36 -17.31
N TYR A 52 12.40 -9.49 -18.12
CA TYR A 52 10.96 -9.41 -18.29
C TYR A 52 10.38 -10.70 -18.87
N THR A 53 11.07 -11.37 -19.81
CA THR A 53 10.70 -12.70 -20.30
C THR A 53 10.66 -13.70 -19.16
N GLN A 54 11.72 -13.79 -18.36
CA GLN A 54 11.78 -14.71 -17.22
C GLN A 54 10.74 -14.39 -16.13
N LEU A 55 10.42 -13.11 -15.93
CA LEU A 55 9.33 -12.72 -15.03
C LEU A 55 7.99 -13.23 -15.58
N GLY A 56 7.71 -13.04 -16.87
CA GLY A 56 6.51 -13.54 -17.53
C GLY A 56 6.35 -15.05 -17.40
N GLU A 57 7.41 -15.82 -17.65
CA GLU A 57 7.44 -17.28 -17.49
C GLU A 57 7.14 -17.72 -16.06
N ARG A 58 7.77 -17.06 -15.06
CA ARG A 58 7.52 -17.36 -13.64
C ARG A 58 6.08 -17.05 -13.23
N VAL A 59 5.53 -15.93 -13.71
CA VAL A 59 4.13 -15.55 -13.46
C VAL A 59 3.17 -16.54 -14.13
N GLU A 60 3.44 -16.95 -15.37
CA GLU A 60 2.62 -17.96 -16.08
C GLU A 60 2.63 -19.32 -15.33
N ARG A 61 3.80 -19.74 -14.83
CA ARG A 61 3.93 -20.94 -14.01
C ARG A 61 3.17 -20.84 -12.67
N ALA A 62 3.24 -19.68 -12.00
CA ALA A 62 2.48 -19.45 -10.77
C ALA A 62 0.96 -19.40 -11.03
N ALA A 63 0.52 -18.83 -12.16
CA ALA A 63 -0.88 -18.85 -12.57
C ALA A 63 -1.36 -20.28 -12.86
N ALA A 64 -0.55 -21.10 -13.55
CA ALA A 64 -0.83 -22.52 -13.78
C ALA A 64 -1.03 -23.28 -12.45
N ALA A 65 -0.16 -23.02 -11.48
CA ALA A 65 -0.28 -23.62 -10.15
C ALA A 65 -1.55 -23.16 -9.41
N CYS A 66 -1.96 -21.89 -9.56
CA CYS A 66 -3.24 -21.41 -9.03
C CYS A 66 -4.44 -22.12 -9.70
N LEU A 67 -4.41 -22.31 -11.02
CA LEU A 67 -5.46 -23.07 -11.73
C LEU A 67 -5.53 -24.53 -11.24
N ALA A 68 -4.37 -25.19 -11.11
CA ALA A 68 -4.29 -26.56 -10.58
C ALA A 68 -4.76 -26.66 -9.13
N ALA A 69 -4.62 -25.59 -8.35
CA ALA A 69 -5.14 -25.49 -6.99
C ALA A 69 -6.65 -25.19 -6.93
N GLY A 70 -7.34 -25.12 -8.08
CA GLY A 70 -8.77 -24.87 -8.16
C GLY A 70 -9.19 -23.43 -7.95
N ILE A 71 -8.28 -22.47 -8.13
CA ILE A 71 -8.61 -21.04 -8.06
C ILE A 71 -9.42 -20.62 -9.28
N GLU A 72 -10.60 -20.07 -9.01
CA GLU A 72 -11.53 -19.58 -10.01
C GLU A 72 -11.56 -18.04 -10.07
N PRO A 73 -12.04 -17.44 -11.19
CA PRO A 73 -12.18 -15.99 -11.29
C PRO A 73 -13.01 -15.40 -10.15
N GLY A 74 -12.44 -14.40 -9.48
CA GLY A 74 -13.07 -13.75 -8.35
C GLY A 74 -12.75 -14.39 -6.98
N ASP A 75 -12.09 -15.52 -6.92
CA ASP A 75 -11.57 -16.07 -5.66
C ASP A 75 -10.51 -15.13 -5.07
N ARG A 76 -10.46 -15.04 -3.75
CA ARG A 76 -9.48 -14.21 -3.08
C ARG A 76 -8.25 -15.05 -2.75
N VAL A 77 -7.10 -14.51 -3.21
CA VAL A 77 -5.79 -15.06 -2.91
C VAL A 77 -4.99 -14.04 -2.11
N ALA A 78 -4.59 -14.43 -0.92
CA ALA A 78 -3.87 -13.56 -0.01
C ALA A 78 -2.35 -13.73 -0.12
N VAL A 79 -1.61 -12.62 0.08
CA VAL A 79 -0.15 -12.66 0.19
C VAL A 79 0.29 -11.97 1.47
N TRP A 80 0.98 -12.70 2.34
CA TRP A 80 1.51 -12.19 3.62
C TRP A 80 3.02 -12.41 3.67
N ALA A 81 3.75 -11.53 3.01
CA ALA A 81 5.20 -11.60 2.86
C ALA A 81 5.82 -10.21 2.66
N PRO A 82 7.13 -10.04 2.94
CA PRO A 82 7.86 -8.81 2.65
C PRO A 82 8.08 -8.61 1.14
N ASN A 83 8.68 -7.46 0.78
CA ASN A 83 9.05 -7.15 -0.59
C ASN A 83 10.13 -8.11 -1.09
N THR A 84 9.75 -9.09 -1.88
CA THR A 84 10.63 -10.09 -2.51
C THR A 84 10.15 -10.43 -3.91
N LEU A 85 10.98 -11.13 -4.68
CA LEU A 85 10.62 -11.66 -5.99
C LEU A 85 9.43 -12.65 -5.89
N GLU A 86 9.40 -13.49 -4.85
CA GLU A 86 8.33 -14.46 -4.63
C GLU A 86 6.98 -13.76 -4.40
N TRP A 87 6.99 -12.61 -3.69
CA TRP A 87 5.79 -11.79 -3.55
C TRP A 87 5.29 -11.32 -4.92
N ILE A 88 6.19 -10.78 -5.76
CA ILE A 88 5.83 -10.29 -7.10
C ILE A 88 5.23 -11.42 -7.93
N VAL A 89 5.90 -12.57 -7.97
CA VAL A 89 5.50 -13.72 -8.80
C VAL A 89 4.19 -14.33 -8.28
N SER A 90 4.03 -14.51 -6.97
CA SER A 90 2.80 -15.09 -6.40
C SER A 90 1.59 -14.19 -6.60
N ALA A 91 1.73 -12.86 -6.37
CA ALA A 91 0.66 -11.90 -6.54
C ALA A 91 0.24 -11.77 -8.02
N LEU A 92 1.20 -11.59 -8.93
CA LEU A 92 0.90 -11.47 -10.37
C LEU A 92 0.39 -12.79 -10.96
N GLY A 93 0.87 -13.94 -10.45
CA GLY A 93 0.39 -15.27 -10.83
C GLY A 93 -1.07 -15.48 -10.43
N ALA A 94 -1.41 -15.15 -9.19
CA ALA A 94 -2.80 -15.22 -8.70
C ALA A 94 -3.74 -14.31 -9.52
N VAL A 95 -3.33 -13.06 -9.76
CA VAL A 95 -4.11 -12.12 -10.58
C VAL A 95 -4.24 -12.61 -12.01
N SER A 96 -3.22 -13.25 -12.57
CA SER A 96 -3.25 -13.83 -13.93
C SER A 96 -4.13 -15.09 -14.02
N ALA A 97 -4.37 -15.77 -12.90
CA ALA A 97 -5.36 -16.85 -12.78
C ALA A 97 -6.80 -16.33 -12.62
N GLY A 98 -7.00 -15.01 -12.55
CA GLY A 98 -8.31 -14.37 -12.35
C GLY A 98 -8.69 -14.14 -10.89
N ALA A 99 -7.79 -14.40 -9.96
CA ALA A 99 -8.03 -14.16 -8.54
C ALA A 99 -8.00 -12.67 -8.19
N VAL A 100 -8.67 -12.33 -7.10
CA VAL A 100 -8.62 -11.02 -6.45
C VAL A 100 -7.53 -11.05 -5.37
N LEU A 101 -6.51 -10.21 -5.53
CA LEU A 101 -5.38 -10.14 -4.61
C LEU A 101 -5.79 -9.52 -3.27
N VAL A 102 -5.39 -10.14 -2.16
CA VAL A 102 -5.56 -9.61 -0.80
C VAL A 102 -4.18 -9.49 -0.15
N PRO A 103 -3.50 -8.34 -0.29
CA PRO A 103 -2.18 -8.17 0.32
C PRO A 103 -2.32 -7.87 1.82
N LEU A 104 -1.59 -8.62 2.66
CA LEU A 104 -1.61 -8.46 4.11
C LEU A 104 -0.41 -7.66 4.60
N ASN A 105 -0.67 -6.76 5.54
CA ASN A 105 0.38 -5.98 6.18
C ASN A 105 1.35 -6.87 6.95
N THR A 106 2.64 -6.79 6.62
CA THR A 106 3.71 -7.55 7.27
C THR A 106 3.93 -7.20 8.74
N ARG A 107 3.27 -6.16 9.25
CA ARG A 107 3.29 -5.78 10.66
C ARG A 107 2.17 -6.43 11.46
N PHE A 108 1.19 -7.05 10.81
CA PHE A 108 0.09 -7.73 11.48
C PHE A 108 0.59 -8.89 12.36
N LYS A 109 -0.10 -9.09 13.46
CA LYS A 109 0.00 -10.31 14.27
C LYS A 109 -0.95 -11.38 13.72
N GLY A 110 -0.83 -12.61 14.22
CA GLY A 110 -1.65 -13.72 13.74
C GLY A 110 -3.16 -13.46 13.76
N ALA A 111 -3.67 -12.83 14.82
CA ALA A 111 -5.11 -12.52 14.94
C ALA A 111 -5.56 -11.45 13.91
N GLU A 112 -4.74 -10.43 13.66
CA GLU A 112 -5.04 -9.42 12.66
C GLU A 112 -5.02 -10.02 11.23
N ALA A 113 -4.05 -10.90 10.96
CA ALA A 113 -3.99 -11.62 9.69
C ALA A 113 -5.16 -12.59 9.52
N ALA A 114 -5.52 -13.33 10.57
CA ALA A 114 -6.67 -14.24 10.57
C ALA A 114 -7.98 -13.48 10.29
N TYR A 115 -8.18 -12.32 10.92
CA TYR A 115 -9.33 -11.46 10.65
C TYR A 115 -9.45 -11.08 9.17
N VAL A 116 -8.35 -10.64 8.54
CA VAL A 116 -8.36 -10.26 7.11
C VAL A 116 -8.64 -11.47 6.22
N LEU A 117 -8.04 -12.62 6.51
CA LEU A 117 -8.26 -13.85 5.76
C LEU A 117 -9.72 -14.33 5.86
N GLU A 118 -10.30 -14.29 7.05
CA GLU A 118 -11.70 -14.65 7.28
C GLU A 118 -12.63 -13.66 6.56
N ARG A 119 -12.44 -12.36 6.79
CA ARG A 119 -13.28 -11.30 6.24
C ARG A 119 -13.24 -11.25 4.71
N SER A 120 -12.08 -11.49 4.11
CA SER A 120 -11.94 -11.60 2.66
C SER A 120 -12.40 -12.95 2.10
N ARG A 121 -12.65 -13.94 2.94
CA ARG A 121 -12.89 -15.34 2.52
C ARG A 121 -11.79 -15.83 1.58
N ALA A 122 -10.53 -15.59 1.95
CA ALA A 122 -9.40 -16.03 1.14
C ALA A 122 -9.36 -17.56 1.06
N ARG A 123 -9.20 -18.09 -0.17
CA ARG A 123 -9.11 -19.55 -0.44
C ARG A 123 -7.67 -20.05 -0.41
N LEU A 124 -6.73 -19.20 -0.82
CA LEU A 124 -5.30 -19.50 -0.87
C LEU A 124 -4.52 -18.37 -0.17
N LEU A 125 -3.54 -18.77 0.63
CA LEU A 125 -2.59 -17.85 1.26
C LEU A 125 -1.16 -18.20 0.83
N PHE A 126 -0.46 -17.24 0.27
CA PHE A 126 0.99 -17.25 0.18
C PHE A 126 1.59 -16.52 1.39
N VAL A 127 2.46 -17.18 2.13
CA VAL A 127 3.00 -16.63 3.38
C VAL A 127 4.51 -16.85 3.46
N THR A 128 5.24 -15.85 3.99
CA THR A 128 6.65 -16.06 4.34
C THR A 128 6.76 -16.94 5.59
N GLY A 129 7.80 -17.76 5.70
CA GLY A 129 8.01 -18.60 6.87
C GLY A 129 8.35 -17.79 8.12
N THR A 130 9.48 -17.09 8.06
CA THR A 130 9.97 -16.22 9.15
C THR A 130 10.43 -14.87 8.59
N PHE A 131 10.03 -13.80 9.26
CA PHE A 131 10.47 -12.46 8.91
C PHE A 131 10.67 -11.61 10.18
N LEU A 132 11.82 -10.93 10.29
CA LEU A 132 12.22 -10.12 11.46
C LEU A 132 12.07 -10.88 12.79
N GLY A 133 12.48 -12.15 12.82
CA GLY A 133 12.45 -13.00 14.01
C GLY A 133 11.04 -13.51 14.38
N THR A 134 10.00 -13.21 13.59
CA THR A 134 8.64 -13.69 13.81
C THR A 134 8.29 -14.79 12.81
N SER A 135 7.89 -15.96 13.28
CA SER A 135 7.27 -16.99 12.43
C SER A 135 5.82 -16.61 12.15
N TYR A 136 5.53 -16.28 10.89
CA TYR A 136 4.19 -15.92 10.44
C TYR A 136 3.27 -17.13 10.47
N VAL A 137 3.80 -18.26 10.06
CA VAL A 137 3.09 -19.56 10.08
C VAL A 137 2.67 -19.93 11.51
N ALA A 138 3.59 -19.86 12.48
CA ALA A 138 3.27 -20.19 13.87
C ALA A 138 2.29 -19.18 14.49
N SER A 139 2.41 -17.89 14.13
CA SER A 139 1.50 -16.84 14.59
C SER A 139 0.08 -17.06 14.08
N LEU A 140 -0.06 -17.42 12.80
CA LEU A 140 -1.36 -17.70 12.19
C LEU A 140 -1.99 -18.99 12.73
N ARG A 141 -1.19 -20.07 12.85
CA ARG A 141 -1.67 -21.35 13.45
C ARG A 141 -2.25 -21.14 14.84
N ARG A 142 -1.58 -20.34 15.68
CA ARG A 142 -2.07 -20.04 17.03
C ARG A 142 -3.37 -19.25 17.01
N ALA A 143 -3.50 -18.28 16.10
CA ALA A 143 -4.69 -17.44 15.99
C ALA A 143 -5.90 -18.16 15.40
N ALA A 144 -5.69 -19.20 14.59
CA ALA A 144 -6.72 -19.93 13.88
C ALA A 144 -6.75 -21.44 14.24
N ALA A 145 -6.31 -21.80 15.47
CA ALA A 145 -6.22 -23.19 15.94
C ALA A 145 -7.57 -23.85 16.12
N GLU A 146 -8.58 -23.08 16.53
CA GLU A 146 -9.92 -23.57 16.85
C GLU A 146 -10.94 -23.03 15.85
N GLY A 147 -11.93 -23.86 15.47
CA GLY A 147 -13.00 -23.48 14.57
C GLY A 147 -13.68 -24.68 13.91
N PRO A 148 -14.78 -24.45 13.16
CA PRO A 148 -15.59 -25.50 12.56
C PRO A 148 -15.03 -26.05 11.24
N GLY A 149 -13.92 -25.52 10.73
CA GLY A 149 -13.37 -25.85 9.42
C GLY A 149 -12.57 -27.15 9.40
N GLY A 150 -12.58 -27.84 8.25
CA GLY A 150 -11.78 -29.04 7.99
C GLY A 150 -10.47 -28.77 7.20
N GLY A 151 -10.16 -27.51 6.94
CA GLY A 151 -8.98 -27.09 6.17
C GLY A 151 -7.69 -27.07 6.99
N PRO A 152 -6.59 -26.53 6.43
CA PRO A 152 -5.28 -26.48 7.09
C PRO A 152 -5.27 -25.65 8.38
N LEU A 153 -6.26 -24.77 8.55
CA LEU A 153 -6.49 -23.91 9.72
C LEU A 153 -7.97 -23.91 10.08
N PRO A 154 -8.41 -24.66 11.10
CA PRO A 154 -9.84 -24.81 11.43
C PRO A 154 -10.60 -23.50 11.69
N GLY A 155 -9.94 -22.48 12.23
CA GLY A 155 -10.52 -21.16 12.45
C GLY A 155 -10.72 -20.32 11.16
N LEU A 156 -10.25 -20.82 10.01
CA LEU A 156 -10.37 -20.17 8.71
C LEU A 156 -11.01 -21.12 7.68
N PRO A 157 -12.33 -21.37 7.77
CA PRO A 157 -13.00 -22.42 7.01
C PRO A 157 -12.96 -22.25 5.48
N ASN A 158 -12.78 -21.01 4.99
CA ASN A 158 -12.64 -20.73 3.55
C ASN A 158 -11.21 -20.95 3.04
N LEU A 159 -10.21 -21.01 3.91
CA LEU A 159 -8.82 -21.14 3.54
C LEU A 159 -8.49 -22.61 3.24
N GLU A 160 -8.42 -22.95 1.96
CA GLU A 160 -8.21 -24.32 1.49
C GLU A 160 -6.72 -24.69 1.44
N GLN A 161 -5.85 -23.73 1.14
CA GLN A 161 -4.43 -23.96 1.00
C GLN A 161 -3.59 -22.83 1.62
N VAL A 162 -2.48 -23.23 2.23
CA VAL A 162 -1.42 -22.33 2.69
C VAL A 162 -0.11 -22.75 2.05
N VAL A 163 0.52 -21.83 1.35
CA VAL A 163 1.80 -22.03 0.65
C VAL A 163 2.86 -21.15 1.30
N VAL A 164 3.90 -21.78 1.82
CA VAL A 164 5.04 -21.08 2.40
C VAL A 164 6.01 -20.69 1.28
N LEU A 165 6.32 -19.41 1.16
CA LEU A 165 7.27 -18.88 0.16
C LEU A 165 8.73 -19.17 0.60
N ALA A 166 9.03 -20.45 0.81
CA ALA A 166 10.33 -20.99 1.20
C ALA A 166 10.46 -22.45 0.72
N ASP A 167 11.66 -23.01 0.87
CA ASP A 167 11.95 -24.39 0.49
C ASP A 167 11.47 -25.42 1.54
N ASP A 168 11.12 -24.97 2.75
CA ASP A 168 10.58 -25.79 3.83
C ASP A 168 9.22 -25.25 4.29
N ALA A 169 8.35 -26.17 4.69
CA ALA A 169 7.03 -25.85 5.23
C ALA A 169 6.60 -26.92 6.27
N PRO A 170 5.77 -26.55 7.27
CA PRO A 170 5.16 -27.53 8.14
C PRO A 170 4.26 -28.53 7.37
N ASP A 171 4.15 -29.77 7.82
CA ASP A 171 3.50 -30.90 7.13
C ASP A 171 2.10 -30.62 6.55
N SER A 172 1.33 -29.72 7.17
CA SER A 172 -0.02 -29.35 6.68
C SER A 172 -0.03 -28.23 5.64
N PHE A 173 1.14 -27.68 5.29
CA PHE A 173 1.30 -26.58 4.33
C PHE A 173 2.18 -27.03 3.16
N ARG A 174 2.04 -26.35 2.03
CA ARG A 174 2.88 -26.64 0.85
C ARG A 174 4.07 -25.69 0.80
N THR A 175 5.21 -26.18 0.29
CA THR A 175 6.32 -25.30 -0.08
C THR A 175 6.00 -24.55 -1.38
N TRP A 176 6.66 -23.43 -1.62
CA TRP A 176 6.55 -22.71 -2.89
C TRP A 176 6.91 -23.60 -4.09
N LYS A 177 7.97 -24.39 -3.95
CA LYS A 177 8.41 -25.33 -4.98
C LYS A 177 7.35 -26.37 -5.33
N ASP A 178 6.75 -27.00 -4.32
CA ASP A 178 5.73 -28.05 -4.52
C ASP A 178 4.42 -27.46 -5.06
N PHE A 179 4.10 -26.23 -4.66
CA PHE A 179 2.95 -25.53 -5.22
C PHE A 179 3.13 -25.28 -6.72
N LEU A 180 4.29 -24.76 -7.14
CA LEU A 180 4.60 -24.54 -8.55
C LEU A 180 4.61 -25.84 -9.37
N ALA A 181 5.18 -26.92 -8.83
CA ALA A 181 5.18 -28.23 -9.47
C ALA A 181 3.76 -28.79 -9.69
N GLY A 182 2.80 -28.44 -8.83
CA GLY A 182 1.39 -28.79 -9.02
C GLY A 182 0.77 -28.23 -10.30
N GLY A 183 1.33 -27.16 -10.86
CA GLY A 183 0.88 -26.54 -12.09
C GLY A 183 1.51 -27.12 -13.37
N ASP A 184 2.53 -27.98 -13.28
CA ASP A 184 3.30 -28.46 -14.45
C ASP A 184 2.43 -29.21 -15.49
N GLY A 185 1.27 -29.78 -15.05
CA GLY A 185 0.31 -30.43 -15.95
C GLY A 185 -0.73 -29.51 -16.60
N VAL A 186 -0.78 -28.24 -16.23
CA VAL A 186 -1.74 -27.29 -16.79
C VAL A 186 -1.26 -26.77 -18.13
N PRO A 187 -2.04 -26.90 -19.23
CA PRO A 187 -1.63 -26.40 -20.53
C PRO A 187 -1.44 -24.87 -20.51
N ALA A 188 -0.34 -24.39 -21.10
CA ALA A 188 -0.10 -22.94 -21.22
C ALA A 188 -1.25 -22.19 -21.96
N ALA A 189 -1.96 -22.90 -22.86
CA ALA A 189 -3.15 -22.34 -23.53
C ALA A 189 -4.26 -22.01 -22.51
N ALA A 190 -4.52 -22.89 -21.53
CA ALA A 190 -5.55 -22.66 -20.52
C ALA A 190 -5.21 -21.46 -19.63
N VAL A 191 -3.94 -21.27 -19.26
CA VAL A 191 -3.48 -20.08 -18.52
C VAL A 191 -3.70 -18.81 -19.35
N ARG A 192 -3.38 -18.86 -20.65
CA ARG A 192 -3.57 -17.72 -21.54
C ARG A 192 -5.05 -17.36 -21.73
N GLU A 193 -5.89 -18.36 -21.96
CA GLU A 193 -7.35 -18.17 -22.07
C GLU A 193 -7.93 -17.55 -20.79
N ARG A 194 -7.53 -18.04 -19.62
CA ARG A 194 -7.94 -17.49 -18.32
C ARG A 194 -7.53 -16.01 -18.20
N ALA A 195 -6.27 -15.68 -18.49
CA ALA A 195 -5.78 -14.30 -18.42
C ALA A 195 -6.48 -13.36 -19.43
N GLN A 196 -6.82 -13.87 -20.62
CA GLN A 196 -7.57 -13.10 -21.65
C GLN A 196 -9.03 -12.87 -21.27
N ALA A 197 -9.65 -13.78 -20.53
CA ALA A 197 -11.03 -13.68 -20.09
C ALA A 197 -11.24 -12.68 -18.95
N ILE A 198 -10.17 -12.18 -18.32
CA ILE A 198 -10.26 -11.20 -17.24
C ILE A 198 -10.71 -9.85 -17.81
N ARG A 199 -11.84 -9.36 -17.29
CA ARG A 199 -12.43 -8.09 -17.73
C ARG A 199 -11.84 -6.90 -16.99
N PRO A 200 -11.74 -5.72 -17.62
CA PRO A 200 -11.23 -4.51 -16.98
C PRO A 200 -11.98 -4.15 -15.69
N GLU A 201 -13.30 -4.38 -15.66
CA GLU A 201 -14.17 -4.07 -14.53
C GLU A 201 -14.13 -5.11 -13.41
N SER A 202 -13.48 -6.26 -13.64
CA SER A 202 -13.32 -7.27 -12.58
C SER A 202 -12.47 -6.73 -11.45
N PRO A 203 -12.77 -7.09 -10.18
CA PRO A 203 -11.90 -6.76 -9.07
C PRO A 203 -10.50 -7.33 -9.27
N SER A 204 -9.49 -6.48 -9.08
CA SER A 204 -8.06 -6.89 -9.11
C SER A 204 -7.50 -7.14 -7.73
N ASP A 205 -7.94 -6.33 -6.76
CA ASP A 205 -7.44 -6.40 -5.40
C ASP A 205 -8.45 -5.87 -4.37
N ILE A 206 -8.31 -6.34 -3.14
CA ILE A 206 -9.01 -5.84 -1.95
C ILE A 206 -7.96 -5.42 -0.95
N ILE A 207 -7.84 -4.11 -0.72
CA ILE A 207 -6.86 -3.57 0.22
C ILE A 207 -7.56 -3.24 1.53
N PHE A 208 -7.18 -3.94 2.59
CA PHE A 208 -7.74 -3.71 3.91
C PHE A 208 -7.12 -2.47 4.55
N THR A 209 -7.97 -1.49 4.82
CA THR A 209 -7.62 -0.26 5.54
C THR A 209 -8.16 -0.34 6.96
N SER A 210 -7.40 0.16 7.92
CA SER A 210 -7.86 0.29 9.29
C SER A 210 -8.92 1.39 9.34
N GLY A 211 -10.16 0.97 9.34
CA GLY A 211 -11.33 1.86 9.33
C GLY A 211 -11.45 2.72 10.59
N THR A 212 -12.22 3.79 10.48
CA THR A 212 -12.56 4.70 11.58
C THR A 212 -13.48 4.08 12.65
N THR A 213 -14.05 2.91 12.36
CA THR A 213 -14.98 2.15 13.22
C THR A 213 -14.30 1.04 14.02
N GLY A 214 -12.98 0.88 13.90
CA GLY A 214 -12.18 -0.07 14.67
C GLY A 214 -11.80 -1.36 13.94
N SER A 215 -12.62 -1.88 13.03
CA SER A 215 -12.29 -3.08 12.25
C SER A 215 -11.83 -2.74 10.85
N PRO A 216 -10.77 -3.38 10.31
CA PRO A 216 -10.31 -3.15 8.96
C PRO A 216 -11.38 -3.46 7.91
N LYS A 217 -11.52 -2.56 6.91
CA LYS A 217 -12.45 -2.69 5.78
C LYS A 217 -11.68 -2.90 4.50
N GLY A 218 -12.18 -3.76 3.63
CA GLY A 218 -11.53 -4.10 2.36
C GLY A 218 -12.03 -3.22 1.21
N ALA A 219 -11.25 -2.24 0.77
CA ALA A 219 -11.55 -1.44 -0.41
C ALA A 219 -11.36 -2.27 -1.69
N VAL A 220 -12.41 -2.42 -2.50
CA VAL A 220 -12.40 -3.21 -3.74
C VAL A 220 -12.03 -2.34 -4.92
N ILE A 221 -10.92 -2.68 -5.57
CA ILE A 221 -10.39 -1.97 -6.74
C ILE A 221 -10.42 -2.89 -7.96
N THR A 222 -10.69 -2.34 -9.14
CA THR A 222 -10.72 -3.07 -10.40
C THR A 222 -9.39 -2.99 -11.15
N HIS A 223 -9.23 -3.86 -12.16
CA HIS A 223 -8.10 -3.78 -13.08
C HIS A 223 -8.05 -2.44 -13.81
N ALA A 224 -9.18 -1.99 -14.35
CA ALA A 224 -9.26 -0.70 -15.06
C ALA A 224 -8.82 0.47 -14.18
N GLN A 225 -9.31 0.53 -12.94
CA GLN A 225 -8.93 1.57 -11.99
C GLN A 225 -7.42 1.58 -11.74
N SER A 226 -6.84 0.41 -11.45
CA SER A 226 -5.40 0.29 -11.23
C SER A 226 -4.59 0.71 -12.46
N LEU A 227 -4.97 0.24 -13.64
CA LEU A 227 -4.23 0.52 -14.88
C LEU A 227 -4.30 2.01 -15.25
N ARG A 228 -5.49 2.60 -15.20
CA ARG A 228 -5.68 4.03 -15.52
C ARG A 228 -4.96 4.95 -14.56
N CYS A 229 -5.10 4.72 -13.26
CA CYS A 229 -4.45 5.55 -12.24
C CYS A 229 -2.93 5.52 -12.35
N TYR A 230 -2.35 4.33 -12.59
CA TYR A 230 -0.90 4.20 -12.56
C TYR A 230 -0.23 4.48 -13.90
N ASP A 231 -0.96 4.47 -15.00
CA ASP A 231 -0.49 5.04 -16.26
C ASP A 231 -0.35 6.57 -16.15
N VAL A 232 -1.37 7.24 -15.60
CA VAL A 232 -1.32 8.68 -15.25
C VAL A 232 -0.19 8.98 -14.26
N TRP A 233 -0.03 8.14 -13.22
CA TRP A 233 1.07 8.31 -12.27
C TRP A 233 2.43 8.24 -12.95
N CYS A 234 2.64 7.28 -13.84
CA CYS A 234 3.88 7.13 -14.60
C CYS A 234 4.18 8.38 -15.44
N GLU A 235 3.15 8.93 -16.09
CA GLU A 235 3.27 10.13 -16.93
C GLU A 235 3.65 11.35 -16.08
N LEU A 236 2.91 11.60 -14.99
CA LEU A 236 3.15 12.75 -14.11
C LEU A 236 4.51 12.65 -13.41
N ALA A 237 4.90 11.47 -12.93
CA ALA A 237 6.20 11.24 -12.32
C ALA A 237 7.35 11.27 -13.34
N GLY A 238 7.07 11.02 -14.61
CA GLY A 238 8.09 10.85 -15.66
C GLY A 238 8.89 9.57 -15.48
N LEU A 239 8.22 8.47 -15.05
CA LEU A 239 8.81 7.14 -15.03
C LEU A 239 8.99 6.66 -16.48
N ARG A 240 10.16 6.12 -16.80
CA ARG A 240 10.51 5.76 -18.16
C ARG A 240 11.26 4.45 -18.24
N GLU A 241 11.34 3.93 -19.45
CA GLU A 241 12.09 2.74 -19.77
C GLU A 241 13.57 2.89 -19.39
N GLY A 242 14.11 1.83 -18.76
CA GLY A 242 15.49 1.81 -18.27
C GLY A 242 15.70 2.44 -16.90
N ASP A 243 14.66 2.99 -16.27
CA ASP A 243 14.73 3.39 -14.86
C ASP A 243 14.97 2.17 -13.97
N ARG A 244 15.66 2.41 -12.87
CA ARG A 244 15.91 1.42 -11.82
C ARG A 244 15.24 1.92 -10.54
N TYR A 245 14.22 1.22 -10.12
CA TYR A 245 13.28 1.65 -9.10
C TYR A 245 13.50 0.86 -7.80
N LEU A 246 14.08 1.49 -6.79
CA LEU A 246 14.19 0.88 -5.46
C LEU A 246 12.84 0.96 -4.73
N ILE A 247 12.19 -0.18 -4.52
CA ILE A 247 10.87 -0.24 -3.91
C ILE A 247 11.02 -0.55 -2.42
N VAL A 248 11.10 0.51 -1.62
CA VAL A 248 11.14 0.44 -0.15
C VAL A 248 9.73 0.39 0.43
N ASN A 249 8.77 1.02 -0.25
CA ASN A 249 7.37 1.01 0.18
C ASN A 249 6.83 -0.42 0.17
N PRO A 250 6.10 -0.85 1.23
CA PRO A 250 5.63 -2.22 1.33
C PRO A 250 4.70 -2.62 0.17
N PHE A 251 4.86 -3.81 -0.36
CA PHE A 251 4.03 -4.35 -1.44
C PHE A 251 2.57 -4.58 -1.02
N PHE A 252 2.28 -4.70 0.27
CA PHE A 252 0.90 -4.76 0.75
C PHE A 252 0.16 -3.42 0.70
N HIS A 253 0.85 -2.33 0.38
CA HIS A 253 0.28 -0.99 0.23
C HIS A 253 0.25 -0.57 -1.24
N THR A 254 -0.72 0.25 -1.64
CA THR A 254 -0.85 0.78 -3.02
C THR A 254 0.44 1.41 -3.53
N PHE A 255 1.17 2.11 -2.67
CA PHE A 255 2.42 2.78 -3.03
C PHE A 255 3.54 1.79 -3.39
N GLY A 256 3.62 0.63 -2.75
CA GLY A 256 4.59 -0.42 -3.12
C GLY A 256 4.10 -1.29 -4.28
N TYR A 257 2.85 -1.75 -4.22
CA TYR A 257 2.28 -2.63 -5.23
C TYR A 257 2.01 -1.89 -6.55
N LYS A 258 1.22 -0.83 -6.49
CA LYS A 258 0.74 -0.19 -7.72
C LYS A 258 1.74 0.83 -8.27
N ALA A 259 2.20 1.80 -7.46
CA ALA A 259 3.21 2.77 -7.89
C ALA A 259 4.62 2.14 -8.06
N GLY A 260 4.87 0.99 -7.45
CA GLY A 260 6.09 0.20 -7.65
C GLY A 260 5.94 -0.82 -8.76
N ILE A 261 5.29 -1.96 -8.49
CA ILE A 261 5.27 -3.11 -9.41
C ILE A 261 4.52 -2.79 -10.70
N ILE A 262 3.25 -2.33 -10.62
CA ILE A 262 2.43 -2.07 -11.80
C ILE A 262 3.03 -0.95 -12.66
N ALA A 263 3.49 0.13 -12.04
CA ALA A 263 4.14 1.22 -12.76
C ALA A 263 5.43 0.78 -13.49
N CYS A 264 6.26 -0.05 -12.86
CA CYS A 264 7.45 -0.61 -13.50
C CYS A 264 7.10 -1.50 -14.71
N LEU A 265 6.07 -2.34 -14.57
CA LEU A 265 5.59 -3.17 -15.70
C LEU A 265 5.12 -2.30 -16.89
N MET A 266 4.45 -1.18 -16.63
CA MET A 266 3.96 -0.25 -17.66
C MET A 266 5.09 0.41 -18.45
N ARG A 267 6.22 0.69 -17.80
CA ARG A 267 7.31 1.49 -18.38
C ARG A 267 8.61 0.73 -18.63
N GLY A 268 8.67 -0.56 -18.33
CA GLY A 268 9.90 -1.34 -18.51
C GLY A 268 11.04 -0.91 -17.58
N ALA A 269 10.68 -0.48 -16.36
CA ALA A 269 11.66 -0.14 -15.33
C ALA A 269 12.06 -1.37 -14.53
N THR A 270 13.33 -1.43 -14.08
CA THR A 270 13.82 -2.53 -13.24
C THR A 270 13.32 -2.35 -11.80
N MET A 271 12.63 -3.34 -11.27
CA MET A 271 12.20 -3.39 -9.86
C MET A 271 13.33 -3.91 -8.98
N VAL A 272 13.69 -3.14 -7.96
CA VAL A 272 14.65 -3.55 -6.92
C VAL A 272 13.89 -3.57 -5.58
N PRO A 273 13.33 -4.71 -5.17
CA PRO A 273 12.58 -4.81 -3.92
C PRO A 273 13.52 -4.69 -2.71
N GLN A 274 13.08 -3.94 -1.71
CA GLN A 274 13.75 -3.79 -0.42
C GLN A 274 12.84 -4.33 0.68
N SER A 275 13.18 -5.46 1.27
CA SER A 275 12.33 -6.14 2.25
C SER A 275 12.27 -5.43 3.60
N VAL A 276 13.35 -4.78 4.01
CA VAL A 276 13.47 -4.02 5.27
C VAL A 276 14.13 -2.69 5.01
N PHE A 277 13.54 -1.62 5.51
CA PHE A 277 14.20 -0.32 5.48
C PHE A 277 15.39 -0.31 6.45
N ASN A 278 16.57 -0.12 5.89
CA ASN A 278 17.80 0.20 6.59
C ASN A 278 18.56 1.20 5.72
N VAL A 279 18.97 2.33 6.29
CA VAL A 279 19.54 3.44 5.52
C VAL A 279 20.88 3.07 4.87
N ASP A 280 21.73 2.27 5.55
CA ASP A 280 23.00 1.81 4.99
C ASP A 280 22.78 0.94 3.75
N THR A 281 21.83 -0.01 3.85
CA THR A 281 21.48 -0.89 2.74
C THR A 281 20.85 -0.11 1.58
N VAL A 282 20.01 0.89 1.86
CA VAL A 282 19.43 1.75 0.81
C VAL A 282 20.52 2.53 0.10
N LEU A 283 21.46 3.16 0.84
CA LEU A 283 22.59 3.88 0.25
C LEU A 283 23.46 2.95 -0.62
N ALA A 284 23.78 1.77 -0.12
CA ALA A 284 24.54 0.76 -0.85
C ALA A 284 23.82 0.32 -2.15
N ASN A 285 22.51 0.04 -2.06
CA ASN A 285 21.72 -0.37 -3.22
C ASN A 285 21.58 0.78 -4.26
N VAL A 286 21.38 2.03 -3.79
CA VAL A 286 21.32 3.19 -4.70
C VAL A 286 22.60 3.29 -5.53
N ALA A 287 23.76 3.14 -4.90
CA ALA A 287 25.04 3.19 -5.59
C ALA A 287 25.28 1.95 -6.48
N ALA A 288 25.15 0.73 -5.91
CA ALA A 288 25.48 -0.51 -6.58
C ALA A 288 24.56 -0.79 -7.78
N GLU A 289 23.28 -0.56 -7.62
CA GLU A 289 22.26 -0.81 -8.64
C GLU A 289 21.96 0.44 -9.49
N ARG A 290 22.68 1.55 -9.28
CA ARG A 290 22.47 2.83 -10.00
C ARG A 290 20.99 3.23 -10.03
N ILE A 291 20.36 3.20 -8.85
CA ILE A 291 18.93 3.50 -8.69
C ILE A 291 18.63 4.91 -9.19
N SER A 292 17.65 5.03 -10.06
CA SER A 292 17.22 6.32 -10.62
C SER A 292 15.93 6.84 -10.01
N VAL A 293 15.13 5.95 -9.36
CA VAL A 293 13.82 6.27 -8.80
C VAL A 293 13.73 5.72 -7.37
N LEU A 294 13.46 6.61 -6.42
CA LEU A 294 13.34 6.26 -4.99
C LEU A 294 12.14 6.98 -4.36
N PRO A 295 10.93 6.45 -4.46
CA PRO A 295 9.80 6.94 -3.69
C PRO A 295 9.82 6.46 -2.25
N GLY A 296 9.31 7.31 -1.36
CA GLY A 296 9.22 6.95 0.06
C GLY A 296 8.74 8.09 0.93
N PRO A 297 8.52 7.84 2.23
CA PRO A 297 8.10 8.89 3.15
C PRO A 297 9.23 9.93 3.37
N PRO A 298 8.89 11.15 3.81
CA PRO A 298 9.90 12.20 4.09
C PRO A 298 11.03 11.75 5.02
N THR A 299 10.72 10.93 6.01
CA THR A 299 11.69 10.39 6.98
C THR A 299 12.76 9.50 6.34
N LEU A 300 12.42 8.76 5.28
CA LEU A 300 13.39 7.99 4.50
C LEU A 300 14.44 8.92 3.88
N HIS A 301 13.97 9.94 3.18
CA HIS A 301 14.84 10.88 2.47
C HIS A 301 15.67 11.72 3.44
N GLN A 302 15.09 12.12 4.58
CA GLN A 302 15.83 12.81 5.64
C GLN A 302 16.95 11.93 6.19
N SER A 303 16.66 10.65 6.46
CA SER A 303 17.69 9.71 6.95
C SER A 303 18.84 9.53 5.96
N LEU A 304 18.55 9.51 4.65
CA LEU A 304 19.58 9.45 3.61
C LEU A 304 20.43 10.72 3.57
N LEU A 305 19.79 11.90 3.63
CA LEU A 305 20.48 13.20 3.60
C LEU A 305 21.38 13.41 4.81
N ASP A 306 20.97 12.95 6.00
CA ASP A 306 21.68 13.14 7.27
C ASP A 306 22.69 12.01 7.56
N HIS A 307 22.75 10.98 6.69
CA HIS A 307 23.64 9.86 6.95
C HIS A 307 25.12 10.25 6.83
N PRO A 308 25.96 9.97 7.84
CA PRO A 308 27.36 10.41 7.87
C PRO A 308 28.21 9.83 6.75
N GLN A 309 27.88 8.62 6.28
CA GLN A 309 28.59 7.95 5.20
C GLN A 309 28.00 8.20 3.80
N ARG A 310 26.99 9.08 3.69
CA ARG A 310 26.34 9.40 2.40
C ARG A 310 27.37 9.73 1.30
N GLY A 311 28.39 10.51 1.63
CA GLY A 311 29.43 10.93 0.69
C GLY A 311 30.32 9.81 0.15
N HIS A 312 30.25 8.60 0.70
CA HIS A 312 30.97 7.42 0.22
C HIS A 312 30.19 6.63 -0.84
N HIS A 313 28.95 7.01 -1.12
CA HIS A 313 28.08 6.34 -2.09
C HIS A 313 27.80 7.24 -3.28
N ASP A 314 27.89 6.68 -4.50
CA ASP A 314 27.49 7.37 -5.72
C ASP A 314 25.96 7.38 -5.85
N LEU A 315 25.33 8.52 -5.57
CA LEU A 315 23.90 8.73 -5.70
C LEU A 315 23.52 9.47 -6.97
N SER A 316 24.45 9.70 -7.89
CA SER A 316 24.28 10.56 -9.08
C SER A 316 23.24 10.05 -10.07
N ALA A 317 22.89 8.77 -10.02
CA ALA A 317 21.84 8.18 -10.85
C ALA A 317 20.43 8.55 -10.40
N LEU A 318 20.22 8.97 -9.12
CA LEU A 318 18.93 9.38 -8.60
C LEU A 318 18.41 10.62 -9.33
N ARG A 319 17.27 10.51 -9.98
CA ARG A 319 16.65 11.59 -10.73
C ARG A 319 15.21 11.90 -10.32
N LEU A 320 14.52 10.93 -9.72
CA LEU A 320 13.11 11.00 -9.36
C LEU A 320 12.88 10.54 -7.92
N VAL A 321 12.24 11.40 -7.15
CA VAL A 321 11.71 11.11 -5.82
C VAL A 321 10.24 11.49 -5.80
N VAL A 322 9.39 10.59 -5.33
CA VAL A 322 8.00 10.88 -4.97
C VAL A 322 7.86 10.66 -3.47
N THR A 323 7.47 11.69 -2.74
CA THR A 323 7.30 11.64 -1.28
C THR A 323 5.88 12.01 -0.89
N GLY A 324 5.44 11.62 0.30
CA GLY A 324 4.08 11.87 0.77
C GLY A 324 3.73 11.05 2.01
N ALA A 325 2.44 10.89 2.28
CA ALA A 325 1.89 10.24 3.47
C ALA A 325 2.23 10.93 4.81
N ALA A 326 2.93 12.06 4.78
CA ALA A 326 3.26 12.90 5.93
C ALA A 326 3.58 14.33 5.46
N VAL A 327 3.72 15.27 6.38
CA VAL A 327 4.16 16.65 6.09
C VAL A 327 5.56 16.62 5.48
N VAL A 328 5.72 17.30 4.34
CA VAL A 328 6.99 17.41 3.62
C VAL A 328 7.62 18.78 3.90
N PRO A 329 8.72 18.87 4.69
CA PRO A 329 9.36 20.15 4.96
C PRO A 329 9.97 20.76 3.70
N LEU A 330 9.83 22.08 3.51
CA LEU A 330 10.44 22.79 2.39
C LEU A 330 11.94 22.53 2.28
N ARG A 331 12.65 22.61 3.41
CA ARG A 331 14.08 22.32 3.48
C ARG A 331 14.45 20.92 2.96
N LEU A 332 13.57 19.93 3.13
CA LEU A 332 13.81 18.59 2.58
C LEU A 332 13.81 18.61 1.05
N VAL A 333 12.83 19.28 0.45
CA VAL A 333 12.73 19.41 -1.02
C VAL A 333 13.95 20.16 -1.57
N GLU A 334 14.33 21.26 -0.93
CA GLU A 334 15.50 22.06 -1.30
C GLU A 334 16.79 21.25 -1.22
N ARG A 335 16.98 20.47 -0.15
CA ARG A 335 18.15 19.60 0.04
C ARG A 335 18.21 18.47 -1.00
N LEU A 336 17.08 17.84 -1.30
CA LEU A 336 17.02 16.79 -2.33
C LEU A 336 17.41 17.35 -3.71
N ARG A 337 16.89 18.53 -4.07
CA ARG A 337 17.23 19.20 -5.34
C ARG A 337 18.66 19.77 -5.34
N GLY A 338 19.10 20.38 -4.26
CA GLY A 338 20.40 21.07 -4.16
C GLY A 338 21.57 20.13 -3.88
N GLU A 339 21.50 19.32 -2.80
CA GLU A 339 22.60 18.47 -2.38
C GLU A 339 22.72 17.17 -3.19
N LEU A 340 21.59 16.50 -3.51
CA LEU A 340 21.57 15.27 -4.29
C LEU A 340 21.31 15.50 -5.77
N ARG A 341 21.04 16.74 -6.18
CA ARG A 341 20.76 17.14 -7.58
C ARG A 341 19.63 16.34 -8.23
N ILE A 342 18.64 15.95 -7.44
CA ILE A 342 17.49 15.20 -7.93
C ILE A 342 16.62 16.13 -8.77
N ALA A 343 16.51 15.82 -10.06
CA ALA A 343 15.80 16.66 -11.04
C ALA A 343 14.30 16.77 -10.74
N THR A 344 13.68 15.68 -10.25
CA THR A 344 12.24 15.63 -10.01
C THR A 344 11.96 15.18 -8.58
N VAL A 345 11.38 16.09 -7.78
CA VAL A 345 10.90 15.81 -6.42
C VAL A 345 9.43 16.21 -6.38
N LEU A 346 8.55 15.23 -6.11
CA LEU A 346 7.10 15.40 -6.15
C LEU A 346 6.45 14.93 -4.85
N THR A 347 5.30 15.53 -4.56
CA THR A 347 4.34 15.06 -3.57
C THR A 347 3.07 14.58 -4.23
N ALA A 348 2.39 13.64 -3.59
CA ALA A 348 1.10 13.14 -4.02
C ALA A 348 0.22 12.84 -2.80
N TYR A 349 -1.09 12.91 -2.99
CA TYR A 349 -2.10 12.51 -2.03
C TYR A 349 -2.98 11.43 -2.62
N GLY A 350 -3.34 10.47 -1.79
CA GLY A 350 -4.26 9.41 -2.13
C GLY A 350 -4.55 8.50 -0.95
N LEU A 351 -5.58 7.70 -1.09
CA LEU A 351 -6.03 6.71 -0.11
C LEU A 351 -6.41 5.42 -0.85
N SER A 352 -6.45 4.31 -0.15
CA SER A 352 -6.74 3.00 -0.76
C SER A 352 -8.11 2.98 -1.44
N GLU A 353 -9.09 3.68 -0.85
CA GLU A 353 -10.45 3.86 -1.36
C GLU A 353 -10.51 4.67 -2.66
N ALA A 354 -9.41 5.34 -3.01
CA ALA A 354 -9.23 6.05 -4.27
C ALA A 354 -8.04 5.47 -5.08
N SER A 355 -7.89 4.15 -5.08
CA SER A 355 -6.84 3.42 -5.81
C SER A 355 -5.41 3.86 -5.50
N GLY A 356 -5.20 4.70 -4.49
CA GLY A 356 -3.89 5.16 -4.01
C GLY A 356 -3.42 6.50 -4.55
N ILE A 357 -4.14 7.16 -5.46
CA ILE A 357 -3.78 8.49 -5.98
C ILE A 357 -5.03 9.32 -6.32
N VAL A 358 -5.04 10.56 -5.89
CA VAL A 358 -6.08 11.58 -6.15
C VAL A 358 -5.47 12.85 -6.73
N THR A 359 -4.42 13.37 -6.07
CA THR A 359 -3.69 14.55 -6.53
C THR A 359 -2.20 14.29 -6.57
N MET A 360 -1.48 15.03 -7.40
CA MET A 360 -0.02 14.95 -7.52
C MET A 360 0.55 16.29 -7.99
N CYS A 361 1.70 16.69 -7.46
CA CYS A 361 2.48 17.80 -7.97
C CYS A 361 2.95 17.52 -9.40
N ARG A 362 3.28 18.55 -10.13
CA ARG A 362 3.86 18.49 -11.48
C ARG A 362 5.37 18.63 -11.42
N ARG A 363 6.07 18.16 -12.45
CA ARG A 363 7.55 18.13 -12.47
C ARG A 363 8.18 19.51 -12.42
N ASP A 364 7.48 20.51 -12.92
CA ASP A 364 7.86 21.93 -12.97
C ASP A 364 7.40 22.74 -11.76
N ASP A 365 6.65 22.14 -10.84
CA ASP A 365 6.22 22.83 -9.62
C ASP A 365 7.43 23.27 -8.77
N PRO A 366 7.44 24.51 -8.25
CA PRO A 366 8.50 25.00 -7.36
C PRO A 366 8.53 24.23 -6.04
N ALA A 367 9.65 24.35 -5.31
CA ALA A 367 9.85 23.61 -4.06
C ALA A 367 8.78 23.93 -3.01
N GLU A 368 8.32 25.18 -2.99
CA GLU A 368 7.28 25.68 -2.10
C GLU A 368 5.94 24.96 -2.35
N THR A 369 5.55 24.81 -3.62
CA THR A 369 4.33 24.08 -4.01
C THR A 369 4.43 22.59 -3.62
N VAL A 370 5.56 21.95 -3.94
CA VAL A 370 5.82 20.55 -3.60
C VAL A 370 5.78 20.30 -2.08
N SER A 371 6.28 21.27 -1.30
CA SER A 371 6.29 21.19 0.18
C SER A 371 4.93 21.47 0.80
N ALA A 372 4.27 22.53 0.32
CA ALA A 372 3.08 23.06 0.98
C ALA A 372 1.78 22.38 0.51
N THR A 373 1.81 21.65 -0.60
CA THR A 373 0.61 21.04 -1.21
C THR A 373 0.82 19.58 -1.56
N SER A 374 -0.26 18.91 -1.87
CA SER A 374 -0.26 17.58 -2.47
C SER A 374 -0.50 17.63 -3.99
N GLY A 375 -0.32 18.81 -4.59
CA GLY A 375 -0.52 19.06 -6.01
C GLY A 375 -1.99 19.10 -6.44
N ARG A 376 -2.20 19.08 -7.75
CA ARG A 376 -3.51 19.19 -8.41
C ARG A 376 -4.11 17.82 -8.67
N ALA A 377 -5.44 17.77 -8.82
CA ALA A 377 -6.16 16.58 -9.25
C ALA A 377 -5.47 15.89 -10.44
N ILE A 378 -5.42 14.55 -10.43
CA ILE A 378 -5.01 13.79 -11.61
C ILE A 378 -6.07 13.92 -12.71
N PRO A 379 -5.76 13.68 -13.99
CA PRO A 379 -6.73 13.75 -15.09
C PRO A 379 -8.01 12.97 -14.79
N ASP A 380 -9.14 13.51 -15.22
CA ASP A 380 -10.49 12.92 -15.05
C ASP A 380 -10.87 12.66 -13.57
N THR A 381 -10.38 13.52 -12.68
CA THR A 381 -10.66 13.49 -11.24
C THR A 381 -11.18 14.83 -10.78
N GLU A 382 -12.27 14.82 -10.05
CA GLU A 382 -12.84 15.99 -9.41
C GLU A 382 -12.52 15.95 -7.92
N VAL A 383 -12.12 17.10 -7.39
CA VAL A 383 -11.88 17.32 -5.97
C VAL A 383 -12.72 18.52 -5.53
N VAL A 384 -13.48 18.36 -4.48
CA VAL A 384 -14.30 19.42 -3.89
C VAL A 384 -14.07 19.47 -2.38
N ILE A 385 -14.14 20.66 -1.82
CA ILE A 385 -14.09 20.86 -0.38
C ILE A 385 -15.50 21.12 0.12
N LEU A 386 -15.97 20.35 1.09
CA LEU A 386 -17.33 20.40 1.61
C LEU A 386 -17.36 20.98 3.02
N ASP A 387 -18.40 21.72 3.34
CA ASP A 387 -18.72 22.12 4.72
C ASP A 387 -19.42 20.97 5.48
N ALA A 388 -19.81 21.25 6.73
CA ALA A 388 -20.49 20.26 7.58
C ALA A 388 -21.89 19.85 7.07
N ASP A 389 -22.49 20.68 6.23
CA ASP A 389 -23.81 20.45 5.62
C ASP A 389 -23.71 19.80 4.22
N GLY A 390 -22.47 19.53 3.75
CA GLY A 390 -22.21 18.91 2.45
C GLY A 390 -22.20 19.90 1.27
N HIS A 391 -22.17 21.21 1.51
CA HIS A 391 -22.10 22.21 0.46
C HIS A 391 -20.66 22.54 0.09
N PRO A 392 -20.37 22.78 -1.22
CA PRO A 392 -19.05 23.20 -1.67
C PRO A 392 -18.57 24.49 -1.02
N ARG A 393 -17.32 24.51 -0.55
CA ARG A 393 -16.67 25.69 0.00
C ARG A 393 -15.90 26.47 -1.05
N PRO A 394 -15.81 27.79 -0.91
CA PRO A 394 -14.93 28.63 -1.73
C PRO A 394 -13.45 28.22 -1.59
N THR A 395 -12.66 28.54 -2.62
CA THR A 395 -11.21 28.38 -2.63
C THR A 395 -10.57 29.01 -1.38
N GLY A 396 -9.58 28.35 -0.81
CA GLY A 396 -8.86 28.76 0.40
C GLY A 396 -9.57 28.48 1.72
N GLN A 397 -10.83 28.01 1.70
CA GLN A 397 -11.57 27.67 2.91
C GLN A 397 -11.47 26.18 3.23
N PRO A 398 -11.08 25.79 4.46
CA PRO A 398 -10.95 24.40 4.85
C PRO A 398 -12.31 23.70 5.03
N GLY A 399 -12.37 22.44 4.67
CA GLY A 399 -13.53 21.56 4.84
C GLY A 399 -13.16 20.12 4.53
N GLU A 400 -14.14 19.22 4.47
CA GLU A 400 -13.91 17.83 4.10
C GLU A 400 -13.54 17.73 2.62
N VAL A 401 -12.48 16.97 2.32
CA VAL A 401 -12.10 16.64 0.94
C VAL A 401 -13.02 15.53 0.44
N ALA A 402 -13.79 15.80 -0.59
CA ALA A 402 -14.55 14.80 -1.32
C ALA A 402 -14.02 14.67 -2.75
N VAL A 403 -14.00 13.44 -3.27
CA VAL A 403 -13.40 13.16 -4.59
C VAL A 403 -14.33 12.30 -5.43
N ARG A 404 -14.31 12.55 -6.75
CA ARG A 404 -15.07 11.78 -7.74
C ARG A 404 -14.20 11.51 -8.95
N GLY A 405 -14.30 10.29 -9.51
CA GLY A 405 -13.59 9.94 -10.72
C GLY A 405 -13.37 8.43 -10.85
N HIS A 406 -12.64 8.06 -11.88
CA HIS A 406 -12.36 6.67 -12.23
C HIS A 406 -11.57 5.91 -11.14
N HIS A 407 -10.89 6.61 -10.27
CA HIS A 407 -10.03 6.07 -9.20
C HIS A 407 -10.81 5.63 -7.95
N VAL A 408 -12.06 6.07 -7.78
CA VAL A 408 -12.88 5.73 -6.60
C VAL A 408 -13.22 4.24 -6.60
N MET A 409 -12.97 3.57 -5.48
CA MET A 409 -13.24 2.14 -5.28
C MET A 409 -14.67 1.76 -5.66
N ARG A 410 -14.90 0.49 -5.95
CA ARG A 410 -16.28 -0.02 -6.14
C ARG A 410 -17.11 0.00 -4.86
N GLY A 411 -16.46 -0.03 -3.73
CA GLY A 411 -17.04 -0.07 -2.39
C GLY A 411 -16.19 -0.93 -1.46
N TYR A 412 -16.65 -1.06 -0.24
CA TYR A 412 -16.06 -1.99 0.72
C TYR A 412 -16.59 -3.42 0.49
N PHE A 413 -15.69 -4.38 0.55
CA PHE A 413 -16.00 -5.79 0.31
C PHE A 413 -17.05 -6.31 1.28
N GLU A 414 -18.20 -6.76 0.76
CA GLU A 414 -19.36 -7.26 1.52
C GLU A 414 -19.81 -6.32 2.67
N ASP A 415 -19.70 -5.01 2.43
CA ASP A 415 -20.12 -3.99 3.39
C ASP A 415 -20.85 -2.83 2.67
N PRO A 416 -22.11 -3.07 2.23
CA PRO A 416 -22.89 -2.06 1.51
C PRO A 416 -23.25 -0.85 2.35
N GLU A 417 -23.40 -1.02 3.69
CA GLU A 417 -23.73 0.09 4.58
C GLU A 417 -22.58 1.07 4.70
N GLU A 418 -21.36 0.58 4.92
CA GLU A 418 -20.18 1.44 4.98
C GLU A 418 -19.83 2.00 3.59
N THR A 419 -20.13 1.26 2.53
CA THR A 419 -20.00 1.78 1.17
C THR A 419 -20.93 2.98 0.94
N ALA A 420 -22.19 2.87 1.33
CA ALA A 420 -23.18 3.96 1.18
C ALA A 420 -22.86 5.16 2.09
N ARG A 421 -22.15 4.96 3.21
CA ARG A 421 -21.65 6.06 4.06
C ARG A 421 -20.44 6.77 3.44
N ALA A 422 -19.61 6.03 2.72
CA ALA A 422 -18.37 6.55 2.15
C ALA A 422 -18.58 7.17 0.75
N ILE A 423 -19.49 6.61 -0.05
CA ILE A 423 -19.70 7.03 -1.44
C ILE A 423 -21.16 7.44 -1.63
N THR A 424 -21.38 8.70 -2.07
CA THR A 424 -22.74 9.18 -2.36
C THR A 424 -23.30 8.54 -3.63
N PRO A 425 -24.63 8.61 -3.85
CA PRO A 425 -25.26 8.13 -5.10
C PRO A 425 -24.69 8.79 -6.37
N GLU A 426 -24.18 10.03 -6.26
CA GLU A 426 -23.56 10.78 -7.36
C GLU A 426 -22.09 10.40 -7.60
N GLY A 427 -21.55 9.46 -6.80
CA GLY A 427 -20.18 8.94 -6.92
C GLY A 427 -19.11 9.75 -6.18
N TRP A 428 -19.47 10.63 -5.27
CA TRP A 428 -18.52 11.33 -4.41
C TRP A 428 -18.06 10.45 -3.26
N LEU A 429 -16.75 10.24 -3.16
CA LEU A 429 -16.12 9.58 -2.02
C LEU A 429 -15.78 10.64 -0.96
N HIS A 430 -16.35 10.50 0.21
CA HIS A 430 -15.97 11.22 1.42
C HIS A 430 -14.67 10.65 1.97
N THR A 431 -13.59 11.42 1.90
CA THR A 431 -12.25 10.90 2.28
C THR A 431 -12.03 10.88 3.79
N GLY A 432 -12.78 11.68 4.53
CA GLY A 432 -12.56 11.93 5.94
C GLY A 432 -11.31 12.78 6.24
N ASP A 433 -10.61 13.29 5.21
CA ASP A 433 -9.50 14.22 5.36
C ASP A 433 -10.01 15.66 5.25
N VAL A 434 -9.40 16.58 5.99
CA VAL A 434 -9.69 18.03 5.95
C VAL A 434 -8.61 18.73 5.15
N GLY A 435 -9.03 19.62 4.26
CA GLY A 435 -8.10 20.38 3.44
C GLY A 435 -8.78 21.56 2.76
N TYR A 436 -8.04 22.22 1.89
CA TYR A 436 -8.56 23.27 1.02
C TYR A 436 -7.81 23.28 -0.32
N LEU A 437 -8.46 23.80 -1.36
CA LEU A 437 -7.85 24.08 -2.64
C LEU A 437 -7.32 25.51 -2.64
N ASP A 438 -6.10 25.72 -3.11
CA ASP A 438 -5.57 27.07 -3.35
C ASP A 438 -6.04 27.62 -4.72
N GLU A 439 -5.63 28.85 -5.07
CA GLU A 439 -6.03 29.53 -6.31
C GLU A 439 -5.56 28.80 -7.58
N ASP A 440 -4.49 28.03 -7.49
CA ASP A 440 -3.94 27.21 -8.59
C ASP A 440 -4.56 25.80 -8.65
N GLY A 441 -5.51 25.49 -7.76
CA GLY A 441 -6.17 24.19 -7.66
C GLY A 441 -5.34 23.11 -6.98
N ASN A 442 -4.26 23.48 -6.27
CA ASN A 442 -3.50 22.51 -5.49
C ASN A 442 -4.23 22.20 -4.18
N LEU A 443 -4.27 20.93 -3.82
CA LEU A 443 -4.85 20.44 -2.58
C LEU A 443 -3.85 20.59 -1.43
N ARG A 444 -4.29 21.23 -0.36
CA ARG A 444 -3.57 21.28 0.92
C ARG A 444 -4.34 20.50 1.96
N ILE A 445 -3.77 19.39 2.40
CA ILE A 445 -4.32 18.60 3.53
C ILE A 445 -3.85 19.26 4.82
N THR A 446 -4.80 19.56 5.71
CA THR A 446 -4.51 20.25 6.98
C THR A 446 -4.68 19.34 8.19
N ASP A 447 -5.61 18.37 8.16
CA ASP A 447 -5.89 17.45 9.26
C ASP A 447 -6.71 16.25 8.75
N ARG A 448 -7.12 15.39 9.69
CA ARG A 448 -8.19 14.40 9.47
C ARG A 448 -9.38 14.69 10.35
N ILE A 449 -10.56 14.50 9.82
CA ILE A 449 -11.82 14.63 10.58
C ILE A 449 -11.80 13.71 11.81
N LYS A 450 -11.04 12.63 11.76
CA LYS A 450 -10.94 11.63 12.83
C LYS A 450 -9.46 11.39 13.17
N ASP A 451 -9.12 11.69 14.36
CA ASP A 451 -7.98 11.46 15.26
C ASP A 451 -6.86 10.48 14.85
N MET A 452 -6.71 10.12 13.58
CA MET A 452 -5.61 9.28 13.09
C MET A 452 -4.28 10.00 13.30
N PHE A 453 -3.23 9.25 13.60
CA PHE A 453 -1.85 9.74 13.69
C PHE A 453 -0.90 8.84 12.89
N ILE A 454 0.25 9.41 12.49
CA ILE A 454 1.18 8.73 11.59
C ILE A 454 2.43 8.31 12.35
N VAL A 455 2.66 7.00 12.44
CA VAL A 455 3.82 6.41 13.11
C VAL A 455 4.81 5.86 12.09
N GLY A 456 5.88 6.60 11.82
CA GLY A 456 6.92 6.15 10.89
C GLY A 456 6.40 5.81 9.49
N GLY A 457 5.45 6.61 8.98
CA GLY A 457 4.81 6.39 7.68
C GLY A 457 3.61 5.44 7.68
N PHE A 458 3.24 4.86 8.82
CA PHE A 458 2.05 4.01 8.95
C PHE A 458 0.91 4.78 9.61
N ASN A 459 -0.26 4.70 9.01
CA ASN A 459 -1.48 5.24 9.61
C ASN A 459 -1.87 4.39 10.81
N ALA A 460 -1.91 5.00 11.99
CA ALA A 460 -2.40 4.41 13.22
C ALA A 460 -3.76 5.03 13.55
N TYR A 461 -4.75 4.19 13.72
CA TYR A 461 -6.13 4.61 13.97
C TYR A 461 -6.47 4.38 15.43
N PRO A 462 -6.75 5.44 16.20
CA PRO A 462 -7.08 5.34 17.61
C PRO A 462 -8.17 4.33 17.94
N ALA A 463 -9.24 4.30 17.15
CA ALA A 463 -10.38 3.41 17.43
C ALA A 463 -10.00 1.92 17.38
N GLU A 464 -9.14 1.52 16.43
CA GLU A 464 -8.64 0.14 16.34
C GLU A 464 -7.76 -0.22 17.54
N ILE A 465 -6.88 0.71 17.95
CA ILE A 465 -6.01 0.51 19.09
C ILE A 465 -6.84 0.44 20.38
N GLU A 466 -7.82 1.30 20.54
CA GLU A 466 -8.76 1.32 21.68
C GLU A 466 -9.54 0.02 21.78
N GLN A 467 -10.04 -0.50 20.66
CA GLN A 467 -10.76 -1.77 20.63
C GLN A 467 -9.87 -2.92 21.13
N LEU A 468 -8.63 -3.00 20.66
CA LEU A 468 -7.68 -4.02 21.10
C LEU A 468 -7.32 -3.86 22.58
N LEU A 469 -7.00 -2.64 23.03
CA LEU A 469 -6.69 -2.38 24.44
C LEU A 469 -7.88 -2.69 25.37
N GLY A 470 -9.10 -2.46 24.89
CA GLY A 470 -10.35 -2.78 25.62
C GLY A 470 -10.54 -4.30 25.86
N LEU A 471 -9.85 -5.18 25.13
CA LEU A 471 -9.86 -6.63 25.38
C LEU A 471 -9.02 -7.02 26.60
N HIS A 472 -8.17 -6.11 27.10
CA HIS A 472 -7.38 -6.41 28.29
C HIS A 472 -8.28 -6.54 29.52
N PRO A 473 -8.18 -7.63 30.34
CA PRO A 473 -9.10 -7.89 31.45
C PRO A 473 -9.13 -6.79 32.51
N ASP A 474 -8.06 -6.04 32.66
CA ASP A 474 -7.92 -4.98 33.67
C ASP A 474 -8.28 -3.58 33.16
N ILE A 475 -8.66 -3.44 31.90
CA ILE A 475 -9.08 -2.16 31.31
C ILE A 475 -10.60 -2.03 31.36
N ALA A 476 -11.09 -0.96 31.97
CA ALA A 476 -12.51 -0.61 31.98
C ALA A 476 -12.87 0.28 30.80
N ASP A 477 -11.98 1.22 30.42
CA ASP A 477 -12.19 2.18 29.36
C ASP A 477 -10.84 2.70 28.85
N VAL A 478 -10.76 3.13 27.57
CA VAL A 478 -9.50 3.59 26.98
C VAL A 478 -9.73 4.56 25.83
N ALA A 479 -8.88 5.57 25.73
CA ALA A 479 -8.80 6.48 24.59
C ALA A 479 -7.34 6.63 24.14
N VAL A 480 -7.13 6.72 22.83
CA VAL A 480 -5.81 6.87 22.25
C VAL A 480 -5.74 8.13 21.40
N ILE A 481 -4.66 8.87 21.56
CA ILE A 481 -4.33 10.03 20.73
C ILE A 481 -2.92 9.91 20.18
N GLY A 482 -2.64 10.57 19.05
CA GLY A 482 -1.29 10.82 18.59
C GLY A 482 -0.64 11.93 19.42
N ILE A 483 0.63 11.72 19.76
CA ILE A 483 1.50 12.74 20.35
C ILE A 483 2.79 12.86 19.54
N PRO A 484 3.42 14.04 19.45
CA PRO A 484 4.66 14.22 18.69
C PRO A 484 5.78 13.30 19.16
N ASP A 485 6.50 12.72 18.20
CA ASP A 485 7.73 11.94 18.44
C ASP A 485 8.83 12.38 17.45
N PRO A 486 10.05 12.72 17.95
CA PRO A 486 11.11 13.26 17.10
C PRO A 486 11.59 12.32 16.00
N ARG A 487 11.41 11.00 16.17
CA ARG A 487 11.89 9.98 15.23
C ARG A 487 10.81 9.44 14.30
N LEU A 488 9.60 9.29 14.82
CA LEU A 488 8.51 8.62 14.10
C LEU A 488 7.43 9.59 13.60
N GLY A 489 7.61 10.89 13.83
CA GLY A 489 6.61 11.92 13.55
C GLY A 489 5.59 12.00 14.68
N GLU A 490 4.81 10.94 14.86
CA GLU A 490 3.87 10.79 15.99
C GLU A 490 3.96 9.37 16.56
N VAL A 491 3.47 9.21 17.79
CA VAL A 491 3.26 7.91 18.45
C VAL A 491 1.97 7.93 19.25
N GLY A 492 1.39 6.75 19.48
CA GLY A 492 0.20 6.62 20.30
C GLY A 492 0.47 6.88 21.78
N LYS A 493 -0.38 7.70 22.42
CA LYS A 493 -0.54 7.78 23.87
C LYS A 493 -1.92 7.26 24.24
N ALA A 494 -1.98 6.25 25.12
CA ALA A 494 -3.22 5.70 25.63
C ALA A 494 -3.55 6.34 26.98
N TYR A 495 -4.77 6.83 27.13
CA TYR A 495 -5.39 7.19 28.41
C TYR A 495 -6.33 6.04 28.79
N ALA A 496 -6.04 5.34 29.87
CA ALA A 496 -6.75 4.13 30.26
C ALA A 496 -7.37 4.24 31.65
N VAL A 497 -8.57 3.71 31.79
CA VAL A 497 -9.27 3.56 33.07
C VAL A 497 -9.13 2.10 33.50
N ARG A 498 -8.54 1.86 34.67
CA ARG A 498 -8.41 0.52 35.24
C ARG A 498 -9.75 0.02 35.79
N ARG A 499 -9.95 -1.28 35.74
CA ARG A 499 -11.03 -1.90 36.55
C ARG A 499 -10.69 -1.80 38.03
N PRO A 500 -11.72 -1.75 38.91
CA PRO A 500 -11.52 -1.72 40.36
C PRO A 500 -10.64 -2.90 40.82
N GLY A 501 -9.62 -2.60 41.63
CA GLY A 501 -8.68 -3.60 42.14
C GLY A 501 -7.52 -3.97 41.25
N SER A 502 -7.44 -3.46 40.02
CA SER A 502 -6.33 -3.72 39.11
C SER A 502 -5.05 -2.98 39.52
N THR A 503 -3.93 -3.69 39.44
CA THR A 503 -2.56 -3.16 39.65
C THR A 503 -1.78 -3.02 38.33
N LEU A 504 -2.45 -3.12 37.18
CA LEU A 504 -1.85 -3.03 35.85
C LEU A 504 -0.97 -1.78 35.73
N THR A 505 0.28 -1.94 35.33
CA THR A 505 1.19 -0.83 35.08
C THR A 505 1.19 -0.40 33.61
N ALA A 506 1.74 0.78 33.31
CA ALA A 506 1.90 1.26 31.94
C ALA A 506 2.77 0.33 31.11
N ASP A 507 3.88 -0.14 31.70
CA ASP A 507 4.81 -1.05 31.04
C ASP A 507 4.16 -2.41 30.73
N ASP A 508 3.34 -2.94 31.65
CA ASP A 508 2.62 -4.19 31.43
C ASP A 508 1.62 -4.07 30.27
N LEU A 509 0.86 -2.97 30.20
CA LEU A 509 -0.07 -2.72 29.12
C LEU A 509 0.64 -2.54 27.77
N ILE A 510 1.77 -1.83 27.74
CA ILE A 510 2.61 -1.70 26.55
C ILE A 510 3.16 -3.07 26.12
N ALA A 511 3.66 -3.86 27.08
CA ALA A 511 4.18 -5.20 26.80
C ALA A 511 3.11 -6.14 26.29
N TRP A 512 1.90 -6.07 26.85
CA TRP A 512 0.74 -6.81 26.35
C TRP A 512 0.39 -6.37 24.92
N SER A 513 0.30 -5.06 24.67
CA SER A 513 -0.02 -4.51 23.35
C SER A 513 0.97 -4.98 22.26
N ARG A 514 2.25 -5.12 22.59
CA ARG A 514 3.26 -5.64 21.64
C ARG A 514 3.01 -7.07 21.19
N ARG A 515 2.28 -7.85 21.95
CA ARG A 515 1.91 -9.24 21.58
C ARG A 515 0.65 -9.28 20.72
N GLU A 516 -0.26 -8.34 20.95
CA GLU A 516 -1.60 -8.37 20.36
C GLU A 516 -1.72 -7.56 19.08
N MET A 517 -0.86 -6.55 18.87
CA MET A 517 -0.96 -5.67 17.71
C MET A 517 0.38 -5.35 17.06
N ALA A 518 0.33 -4.85 15.83
CA ALA A 518 1.50 -4.42 15.07
C ALA A 518 2.24 -3.28 15.78
N ASN A 519 3.58 -3.26 15.69
CA ASN A 519 4.42 -2.37 16.48
C ASN A 519 4.13 -0.87 16.32
N TYR A 520 3.67 -0.42 15.14
CA TYR A 520 3.31 0.98 14.91
C TYR A 520 2.01 1.39 15.61
N LYS A 521 1.13 0.43 15.95
CA LYS A 521 -0.11 0.64 16.71
C LYS A 521 0.12 0.66 18.21
N VAL A 522 1.21 0.08 18.70
CA VAL A 522 1.54 -0.01 20.13
C VAL A 522 1.73 1.37 20.73
N PRO A 523 0.92 1.79 21.72
CA PRO A 523 1.13 3.06 22.43
C PRO A 523 2.54 3.14 23.03
N ARG A 524 3.20 4.27 22.89
CA ARG A 524 4.52 4.53 23.49
C ARG A 524 4.43 5.14 24.89
N ALA A 525 3.26 5.69 25.20
CA ALA A 525 2.96 6.21 26.52
C ALA A 525 1.57 5.71 26.95
N VAL A 526 1.43 5.41 28.23
CA VAL A 526 0.16 5.06 28.86
C VAL A 526 0.00 5.91 30.12
N GLU A 527 -1.13 6.58 30.24
CA GLU A 527 -1.53 7.33 31.42
C GLU A 527 -2.83 6.74 31.96
N PHE A 528 -2.82 6.34 33.23
CA PHE A 528 -4.03 5.88 33.89
C PHE A 528 -4.77 7.06 34.49
N VAL A 529 -6.07 7.15 34.14
CA VAL A 529 -6.98 8.18 34.60
C VAL A 529 -8.16 7.56 35.33
N THR A 530 -8.83 8.35 36.17
CA THR A 530 -10.03 7.89 36.88
C THR A 530 -11.25 7.81 35.97
N GLU A 531 -11.30 8.73 34.97
CA GLU A 531 -12.37 8.79 33.97
C GLU A 531 -11.87 9.49 32.71
N LEU A 532 -12.50 9.18 31.58
CA LEU A 532 -12.26 9.86 30.30
C LEU A 532 -13.25 11.02 30.11
N PRO A 533 -12.81 12.19 29.58
CA PRO A 533 -13.68 13.31 29.29
C PRO A 533 -14.72 12.95 28.23
N ARG A 534 -15.99 13.22 28.50
CA ARG A 534 -17.11 12.90 27.60
C ARG A 534 -18.04 14.09 27.41
N ASN A 535 -18.62 14.17 26.20
CA ASN A 535 -19.72 15.12 25.96
C ASN A 535 -21.06 14.59 26.52
N ALA A 536 -22.11 15.41 26.42
CA ALA A 536 -23.44 15.06 26.88
C ALA A 536 -24.05 13.80 26.22
N SER A 537 -23.57 13.40 25.03
CA SER A 537 -23.98 12.17 24.35
C SER A 537 -23.10 10.96 24.71
N GLY A 538 -22.18 11.10 25.66
CA GLY A 538 -21.28 10.03 26.11
C GLY A 538 -20.04 9.82 25.26
N LYS A 539 -19.82 10.61 24.19
CA LYS A 539 -18.66 10.51 23.32
C LYS A 539 -17.42 11.11 23.98
N ILE A 540 -16.29 10.38 23.90
CA ILE A 540 -15.01 10.82 24.43
C ILE A 540 -14.52 12.08 23.69
N LEU A 541 -14.09 13.09 24.46
CA LEU A 541 -13.59 14.37 23.97
C LEU A 541 -12.05 14.32 23.84
N LYS A 542 -11.55 13.65 22.80
CA LYS A 542 -10.10 13.46 22.57
C LYS A 542 -9.31 14.78 22.51
N ARG A 543 -9.94 15.87 22.05
CA ARG A 543 -9.31 17.21 22.06
C ARG A 543 -8.84 17.64 23.46
N GLU A 544 -9.57 17.26 24.51
CA GLU A 544 -9.21 17.60 25.89
C GLU A 544 -8.05 16.76 26.42
N LEU A 545 -7.83 15.58 25.84
CA LEU A 545 -6.68 14.73 26.14
C LEU A 545 -5.39 15.23 25.47
N ARG A 546 -5.51 15.97 24.35
CA ARG A 546 -4.36 16.55 23.64
C ARG A 546 -3.76 17.78 24.33
N VAL A 547 -4.52 18.42 25.22
CA VAL A 547 -4.09 19.64 25.94
C VAL A 547 -3.48 19.30 27.32
N ARG A 548 -3.60 18.04 27.76
CA ARG A 548 -2.97 17.51 28.96
C ARG A 548 -1.55 17.02 28.62
#